data_f00d5fa8e6b6da1049e00bb128288be3
#
_entry.id   f00d5fa8e6b6da1049e00bb128288be3
#
_cell.length_a   1.000
_cell.length_b   1.000
_cell.length_c   1.000
_cell.angle_alpha   90.00
_cell.angle_beta   90.00
_cell.angle_gamma   90.00
#
_symmetry.space_group_name_H-M   'P 1'
#
loop_
_entity.id
_entity.type
_entity.pdbx_description
1 polymer ?
#
loop_
_entity_poly.entity_id
_entity_poly.type
_entity_poly.pdbx_seq_one_letter_code
_entity_poly.pdbx_strand_id
1 'polypeptide(L)'
;FCATLQPIDHPLPWHPAWLIAVISPIVIPSSLIGNEIATRRGRRNVILTIMGASALVGCVIGFLAPLPWYAAMVGYAIYIMLIMSDSSALTNGVIAEASAHLRGTTMAIYSFLGFGAALISPLVFGAVLDAAGGNTRVLAWGLAFASLGVGGLGSIAVLVSRFRSRRAARAVAG
;
A
#
# COMPACT_ATOMS: atom_id res chain seq x y z
N PHE A 1 9.20 7.66 11.91
CA PHE A 1 8.86 8.80 11.06
C PHE A 1 8.44 10.02 11.88
N CYS A 2 7.28 10.00 12.54
CA CYS A 2 6.81 11.15 13.33
C CYS A 2 7.78 11.54 14.46
N ALA A 3 8.42 10.58 15.13
CA ALA A 3 9.34 10.82 16.22
C ALA A 3 10.69 11.41 15.78
N THR A 4 11.16 11.09 14.57
CA THR A 4 12.46 11.56 14.04
C THR A 4 12.41 12.94 13.41
N LEU A 5 11.23 13.39 12.98
CA LEU A 5 11.04 14.67 12.30
C LEU A 5 10.44 15.75 13.20
N GLN A 6 10.22 15.44 14.47
CA GLN A 6 9.65 16.38 15.40
C GLN A 6 10.66 17.48 15.73
N PRO A 7 10.30 18.78 15.61
CA PRO A 7 11.07 19.86 16.21
C PRO A 7 11.18 19.63 17.73
N ILE A 8 12.34 19.90 18.29
CA ILE A 8 12.67 19.69 19.70
C ILE A 8 11.68 20.42 20.65
N ASP A 9 10.99 21.45 20.13
CA ASP A 9 10.13 22.34 20.91
C ASP A 9 8.69 21.83 21.15
N HIS A 10 8.26 20.75 20.47
CA HIS A 10 6.92 20.20 20.65
C HIS A 10 6.98 18.68 20.82
N PRO A 11 7.25 18.19 22.04
CA PRO A 11 7.24 16.74 22.29
C PRO A 11 5.86 16.18 21.98
N LEU A 12 5.83 15.01 21.30
CA LEU A 12 4.58 14.27 21.12
C LEU A 12 3.95 14.04 22.49
N PRO A 13 2.68 14.41 22.69
CA PRO A 13 2.03 14.24 23.97
C PRO A 13 1.91 12.77 24.39
N TRP A 14 2.13 11.86 23.43
CA TRP A 14 1.91 10.41 23.58
C TRP A 14 3.09 9.64 22.97
N HIS A 15 3.42 8.51 23.55
CA HIS A 15 4.44 7.63 23.01
C HIS A 15 4.02 7.13 21.61
N PRO A 16 4.92 7.08 20.58
CA PRO A 16 4.59 6.69 19.21
C PRO A 16 3.84 5.35 19.10
N ALA A 17 4.09 4.41 20.01
CA ALA A 17 3.38 3.12 20.06
C ALA A 17 1.86 3.27 20.31
N TRP A 18 1.44 4.25 21.11
CA TRP A 18 0.03 4.52 21.36
C TRP A 18 -0.69 5.05 20.11
N LEU A 19 -0.01 5.87 19.32
CA LEU A 19 -0.55 6.39 18.08
C LEU A 19 -0.82 5.25 17.09
N ILE A 20 0.10 4.30 16.97
CA ILE A 20 -0.09 3.09 16.16
C ILE A 20 -1.24 2.24 16.70
N ALA A 21 -1.33 2.06 18.01
CA ALA A 21 -2.40 1.28 18.66
C ALA A 21 -3.79 1.87 18.41
N VAL A 22 -3.91 3.21 18.38
CA VAL A 22 -5.19 3.90 18.10
C VAL A 22 -5.60 3.78 16.63
N ILE A 23 -4.64 3.74 15.70
CA ILE A 23 -4.92 3.60 14.27
C ILE A 23 -5.23 2.15 13.89
N SER A 24 -4.67 1.17 14.59
CA SER A 24 -4.83 -0.26 14.27
C SER A 24 -6.29 -0.74 14.17
N PRO A 25 -7.24 -0.33 15.03
CA PRO A 25 -8.64 -0.73 14.90
C PRO A 25 -9.32 -0.27 13.59
N ILE A 26 -8.80 0.79 12.95
CA ILE A 26 -9.34 1.32 11.69
C ILE A 26 -9.04 0.36 10.51
N VAL A 27 -8.02 -0.48 10.65
CA VAL A 27 -7.60 -1.44 9.63
C VAL A 27 -8.70 -2.46 9.31
N ILE A 28 -9.39 -2.98 10.32
CA ILE A 28 -10.42 -4.01 10.15
C ILE A 28 -11.59 -3.51 9.30
N PRO A 29 -12.29 -2.41 9.66
CA PRO A 29 -13.38 -1.91 8.83
C PRO A 29 -12.91 -1.50 7.42
N SER A 30 -11.69 -0.97 7.27
CA SER A 30 -11.15 -0.58 5.97
C SER A 30 -11.02 -1.77 5.02
N SER A 31 -10.55 -2.91 5.53
CA SER A 31 -10.42 -4.13 4.73
C SER A 31 -11.78 -4.69 4.30
N LEU A 32 -12.79 -4.63 5.18
CA LEU A 32 -14.16 -5.07 4.87
C LEU A 32 -14.80 -4.16 3.83
N ILE A 33 -14.70 -2.84 4.00
CA ILE A 33 -15.25 -1.84 3.08
C ILE A 33 -14.61 -1.98 1.69
N GLY A 34 -13.28 -2.12 1.64
CA GLY A 34 -12.55 -2.29 0.38
C GLY A 34 -13.02 -3.51 -0.41
N ASN A 35 -13.18 -4.64 0.26
CA ASN A 35 -13.69 -5.86 -0.36
C ASN A 35 -15.16 -5.71 -0.80
N GLU A 36 -16.01 -5.11 0.01
CA GLU A 36 -17.42 -4.89 -0.31
C GLU A 36 -17.59 -3.98 -1.54
N ILE A 37 -16.85 -2.87 -1.61
CA ILE A 37 -16.85 -2.00 -2.78
C ILE A 37 -16.36 -2.73 -4.03
N ALA A 38 -15.32 -3.57 -3.88
CA ALA A 38 -14.78 -4.35 -4.98
C ALA A 38 -15.79 -5.37 -5.54
N THR A 39 -16.58 -5.98 -4.68
CA THR A 39 -17.63 -6.93 -5.11
C THR A 39 -18.80 -6.23 -5.80
N ARG A 40 -19.21 -5.05 -5.33
CA ARG A 40 -20.38 -4.30 -5.86
C ARG A 40 -20.10 -3.55 -7.15
N ARG A 41 -18.93 -2.88 -7.26
CA ARG A 41 -18.59 -1.97 -8.38
C ARG A 41 -17.70 -2.58 -9.46
N GLY A 42 -17.41 -3.87 -9.36
CA GLY A 42 -16.51 -4.57 -10.27
C GLY A 42 -15.06 -4.54 -9.77
N ARG A 43 -14.64 -5.69 -9.28
CA ARG A 43 -13.36 -5.92 -8.58
C ARG A 43 -12.16 -5.30 -9.27
N ARG A 44 -12.06 -5.46 -10.59
CA ARG A 44 -10.94 -4.96 -11.37
C ARG A 44 -10.76 -3.44 -11.28
N ASN A 45 -11.83 -2.68 -11.52
CA ASN A 45 -11.75 -1.21 -11.56
C ASN A 45 -11.49 -0.66 -10.16
N VAL A 46 -12.11 -1.25 -9.15
CA VAL A 46 -11.94 -0.85 -7.75
C VAL A 46 -10.51 -1.13 -7.28
N ILE A 47 -9.95 -2.30 -7.57
CA ILE A 47 -8.55 -2.62 -7.24
C ILE A 47 -7.62 -1.61 -7.90
N LEU A 48 -7.74 -1.36 -9.21
CA LEU A 48 -6.89 -0.40 -9.90
C LEU A 48 -7.00 1.02 -9.33
N THR A 49 -8.21 1.43 -8.94
CA THR A 49 -8.43 2.75 -8.34
C THR A 49 -7.80 2.85 -6.95
N ILE A 50 -8.01 1.84 -6.10
CA ILE A 50 -7.44 1.84 -4.73
C ILE A 50 -5.92 1.73 -4.78
N MET A 51 -5.35 0.85 -5.63
CA MET A 51 -3.90 0.76 -5.86
C MET A 51 -3.33 2.10 -6.35
N GLY A 52 -4.01 2.75 -7.30
CA GLY A 52 -3.59 4.07 -7.79
C GLY A 52 -3.61 5.12 -6.69
N ALA A 53 -4.67 5.17 -5.90
CA ALA A 53 -4.82 6.10 -4.79
C ALA A 53 -3.75 5.84 -3.71
N SER A 54 -3.53 4.58 -3.31
CA SER A 54 -2.52 4.21 -2.32
C SER A 54 -1.10 4.53 -2.78
N ALA A 55 -0.79 4.29 -4.07
CA ALA A 55 0.50 4.63 -4.65
C ALA A 55 0.74 6.15 -4.68
N LEU A 56 -0.27 6.94 -5.06
CA LEU A 56 -0.18 8.40 -5.05
C LEU A 56 0.00 8.95 -3.64
N VAL A 57 -0.81 8.49 -2.69
CA VAL A 57 -0.66 8.87 -1.28
C VAL A 57 0.70 8.43 -0.74
N GLY A 58 1.17 7.22 -1.10
CA GLY A 58 2.50 6.75 -0.75
C GLY A 58 3.63 7.64 -1.27
N CYS A 59 3.52 8.15 -2.51
CA CYS A 59 4.50 9.10 -3.05
C CYS A 59 4.55 10.44 -2.29
N VAL A 60 3.43 10.86 -1.71
CA VAL A 60 3.30 12.20 -1.09
C VAL A 60 3.52 12.16 0.42
N ILE A 61 3.16 11.05 1.09
CA ILE A 61 3.12 10.99 2.56
C ILE A 61 4.47 11.29 3.21
N GLY A 62 5.59 10.91 2.58
CA GLY A 62 6.93 11.20 3.07
C GLY A 62 7.26 12.69 3.09
N PHE A 63 6.61 13.49 2.23
CA PHE A 63 6.78 14.94 2.19
C PHE A 63 5.87 15.69 3.15
N LEU A 64 4.95 15.01 3.84
CA LEU A 64 4.12 15.59 4.89
C LEU A 64 4.87 15.79 6.22
N ALA A 65 6.14 15.41 6.27
CA ALA A 65 7.00 15.52 7.45
C ALA A 65 7.07 16.92 8.10
N PRO A 66 7.10 18.05 7.34
CA PRO A 66 7.11 19.39 7.94
C PRO A 66 5.74 19.84 8.47
N LEU A 67 4.69 19.08 8.24
CA LEU A 67 3.35 19.39 8.74
C LEU A 67 3.23 19.07 10.25
N PRO A 68 2.27 19.71 10.96
CA PRO A 68 1.98 19.35 12.34
C PRO A 68 1.73 17.86 12.50
N TRP A 69 2.15 17.29 13.62
CA TRP A 69 2.08 15.84 13.87
C TRP A 69 0.69 15.22 13.61
N TYR A 70 -0.40 15.93 13.94
CA TYR A 70 -1.76 15.46 13.71
C TYR A 70 -2.10 15.35 12.22
N ALA A 71 -1.60 16.24 11.37
CA ALA A 71 -1.80 16.16 9.91
C ALA A 71 -1.06 14.97 9.31
N ALA A 72 0.19 14.73 9.75
CA ALA A 72 0.95 13.55 9.37
C ALA A 72 0.25 12.24 9.81
N MET A 73 -0.35 12.23 11.00
CA MET A 73 -1.11 11.09 11.51
C MET A 73 -2.37 10.80 10.68
N VAL A 74 -3.12 11.84 10.32
CA VAL A 74 -4.30 11.68 9.44
C VAL A 74 -3.87 11.15 8.07
N GLY A 75 -2.82 11.70 7.48
CA GLY A 75 -2.27 11.21 6.22
C GLY A 75 -1.85 9.74 6.29
N TYR A 76 -1.17 9.35 7.37
CA TYR A 76 -0.78 7.97 7.61
C TYR A 76 -1.99 7.04 7.81
N ALA A 77 -3.01 7.47 8.54
CA ALA A 77 -4.25 6.71 8.72
C ALA A 77 -4.94 6.45 7.36
N ILE A 78 -5.07 7.48 6.52
CA ILE A 78 -5.63 7.35 5.17
C ILE A 78 -4.80 6.36 4.34
N TYR A 79 -3.48 6.46 4.40
CA TYR A 79 -2.57 5.57 3.68
C TYR A 79 -2.75 4.11 4.09
N ILE A 80 -2.79 3.83 5.39
CA ILE A 80 -3.03 2.47 5.92
C ILE A 80 -4.42 1.95 5.51
N MET A 81 -5.45 2.78 5.56
CA MET A 81 -6.79 2.41 5.11
C MET A 81 -6.80 1.97 3.64
N LEU A 82 -6.13 2.70 2.77
CA LEU A 82 -6.04 2.37 1.34
C LEU A 82 -5.30 1.05 1.12
N ILE A 83 -4.13 0.87 1.76
CA ILE A 83 -3.34 -0.37 1.64
C ILE A 83 -4.15 -1.59 2.13
N MET A 84 -4.83 -1.47 3.26
CA MET A 84 -5.59 -2.59 3.81
C MET A 84 -6.81 -2.93 2.95
N SER A 85 -7.47 -1.91 2.38
CA SER A 85 -8.57 -2.10 1.42
C SER A 85 -8.10 -2.80 0.14
N ASP A 86 -6.94 -2.43 -0.39
CA ASP A 86 -6.33 -3.03 -1.57
C ASP A 86 -5.93 -4.49 -1.32
N SER A 87 -5.22 -4.76 -0.23
CA SER A 87 -4.76 -6.09 0.15
C SER A 87 -5.92 -7.09 0.28
N SER A 88 -7.01 -6.69 0.92
CA SER A 88 -8.19 -7.56 1.09
C SER A 88 -8.91 -7.84 -0.24
N ALA A 89 -9.06 -6.83 -1.10
CA ALA A 89 -9.69 -6.97 -2.40
C ALA A 89 -8.86 -7.88 -3.33
N LEU A 90 -7.53 -7.77 -3.30
CA LEU A 90 -6.61 -8.63 -4.05
C LEU A 90 -6.68 -10.08 -3.58
N THR A 91 -6.58 -10.32 -2.26
CA THR A 91 -6.63 -11.67 -1.68
C THR A 91 -7.92 -12.38 -2.05
N ASN A 92 -9.06 -11.72 -1.86
CA ASN A 92 -10.36 -12.28 -2.24
C ASN A 92 -10.49 -12.46 -3.77
N GLY A 93 -9.81 -11.59 -4.55
CA GLY A 93 -9.70 -11.73 -6.00
C GLY A 93 -9.01 -13.01 -6.42
N VAL A 94 -7.85 -13.28 -5.83
CA VAL A 94 -7.07 -14.50 -6.09
C VAL A 94 -7.85 -15.75 -5.73
N ILE A 95 -8.54 -15.77 -4.58
CA ILE A 95 -9.37 -16.90 -4.16
C ILE A 95 -10.53 -17.14 -5.13
N ALA A 96 -11.18 -16.07 -5.61
CA ALA A 96 -12.33 -16.18 -6.50
C ALA A 96 -11.95 -16.70 -7.90
N GLU A 97 -10.76 -16.36 -8.40
CA GLU A 97 -10.26 -16.82 -9.71
C GLU A 97 -9.61 -18.21 -9.65
N ALA A 98 -9.22 -18.67 -8.47
CA ALA A 98 -8.57 -19.97 -8.30
C ALA A 98 -9.54 -21.14 -8.49
N SER A 99 -9.14 -22.13 -9.31
CA SER A 99 -9.87 -23.40 -9.46
C SER A 99 -10.02 -24.09 -8.11
N ALA A 100 -11.18 -24.71 -7.85
CA ALA A 100 -11.51 -25.29 -6.55
C ALA A 100 -10.45 -26.27 -6.01
N HIS A 101 -9.90 -27.10 -6.89
CA HIS A 101 -8.87 -28.10 -6.54
C HIS A 101 -7.46 -27.51 -6.38
N LEU A 102 -7.20 -26.29 -6.87
CA LEU A 102 -5.89 -25.61 -6.78
C LEU A 102 -5.88 -24.42 -5.83
N ARG A 103 -6.97 -24.12 -5.12
CA ARG A 103 -7.07 -22.96 -4.22
C ARG A 103 -5.95 -22.91 -3.19
N GLY A 104 -5.66 -24.05 -2.56
CA GLY A 104 -4.58 -24.14 -1.56
C GLY A 104 -3.21 -23.77 -2.14
N THR A 105 -2.86 -24.37 -3.27
CA THR A 105 -1.59 -24.08 -3.97
C THR A 105 -1.51 -22.63 -4.44
N THR A 106 -2.59 -22.10 -5.00
CA THR A 106 -2.66 -20.69 -5.44
C THR A 106 -2.45 -19.74 -4.27
N MET A 107 -3.10 -20.01 -3.13
CA MET A 107 -2.93 -19.20 -1.93
C MET A 107 -1.53 -19.33 -1.31
N ALA A 108 -0.93 -20.50 -1.36
CA ALA A 108 0.44 -20.70 -0.90
C ALA A 108 1.45 -19.87 -1.73
N ILE A 109 1.33 -19.90 -3.05
CA ILE A 109 2.17 -19.10 -3.96
C ILE A 109 1.93 -17.61 -3.73
N TYR A 110 0.67 -17.17 -3.64
CA TYR A 110 0.32 -15.78 -3.36
C TYR A 110 0.92 -15.29 -2.05
N SER A 111 0.79 -16.07 -0.98
CA SER A 111 1.36 -15.75 0.33
C SER A 111 2.88 -15.73 0.31
N PHE A 112 3.52 -16.69 -0.36
CA PHE A 112 4.97 -16.74 -0.49
C PHE A 112 5.51 -15.47 -1.19
N LEU A 113 4.89 -15.07 -2.29
CA LEU A 113 5.26 -13.84 -3.01
C LEU A 113 4.99 -12.58 -2.16
N GLY A 114 3.84 -12.53 -1.47
CA GLY A 114 3.48 -11.41 -0.61
C GLY A 114 4.43 -11.22 0.57
N PHE A 115 4.75 -12.28 1.28
CA PHE A 115 5.71 -12.25 2.40
C PHE A 115 7.14 -12.00 1.92
N GLY A 116 7.53 -12.56 0.76
CA GLY A 116 8.82 -12.25 0.14
C GLY A 116 8.96 -10.76 -0.17
N ALA A 117 7.94 -10.16 -0.75
CA ALA A 117 7.91 -8.70 -1.00
C ALA A 117 7.93 -7.90 0.33
N ALA A 118 7.23 -8.36 1.36
CA ALA A 118 7.21 -7.72 2.67
C ALA A 118 8.59 -7.74 3.36
N LEU A 119 9.41 -8.75 3.12
CA LEU A 119 10.80 -8.80 3.59
C LEU A 119 11.73 -7.84 2.83
N ILE A 120 11.54 -7.73 1.51
CA ILE A 120 12.38 -6.89 0.66
C ILE A 120 12.04 -5.40 0.81
N SER A 121 10.76 -5.08 0.99
CA SER A 121 10.27 -3.71 1.05
C SER A 121 10.96 -2.83 2.10
N PRO A 122 11.14 -3.25 3.36
CA PRO A 122 11.87 -2.47 4.36
C PRO A 122 13.37 -2.28 4.01
N LEU A 123 13.98 -3.25 3.34
CA LEU A 123 15.38 -3.14 2.91
C LEU A 123 15.54 -2.07 1.83
N VAL A 124 14.65 -2.07 0.83
CA VAL A 124 14.63 -1.03 -0.21
C VAL A 124 14.36 0.33 0.40
N PHE A 125 13.36 0.41 1.29
CA PHE A 125 13.03 1.66 1.99
C PHE A 125 14.24 2.20 2.78
N GLY A 126 14.90 1.35 3.58
CA GLY A 126 16.07 1.73 4.35
C GLY A 126 17.24 2.17 3.47
N ALA A 127 17.53 1.41 2.41
CA ALA A 127 18.60 1.74 1.48
C ALA A 127 18.38 3.09 0.78
N VAL A 128 17.14 3.39 0.35
CA VAL A 128 16.80 4.69 -0.23
C VAL A 128 16.91 5.81 0.79
N LEU A 129 16.45 5.58 2.02
CA LEU A 129 16.52 6.53 3.11
C LEU A 129 17.98 6.91 3.41
N ASP A 130 18.85 5.91 3.53
CA ASP A 130 20.28 6.09 3.82
C ASP A 130 21.01 6.80 2.66
N ALA A 131 20.75 6.37 1.42
CA ALA A 131 21.33 6.99 0.22
C ALA A 131 20.91 8.46 0.04
N ALA A 132 19.71 8.81 0.48
CA ALA A 132 19.19 10.18 0.38
C ALA A 132 19.62 11.12 1.52
N GLY A 133 20.46 10.65 2.44
CA GLY A 133 21.03 11.47 3.51
C GLY A 133 20.50 11.18 4.91
N GLY A 134 19.88 10.00 5.10
CA GLY A 134 19.48 9.49 6.39
C GLY A 134 18.17 10.08 6.93
N ASN A 135 17.86 9.69 8.14
CA ASN A 135 16.56 9.94 8.78
C ASN A 135 16.29 11.40 9.20
N THR A 136 17.31 12.28 9.14
CA THR A 136 17.19 13.68 9.53
C THR A 136 16.65 14.58 8.42
N ARG A 137 16.62 14.10 7.17
CA ARG A 137 16.21 14.89 6.02
C ARG A 137 14.80 14.54 5.56
N VAL A 138 13.92 15.54 5.45
CA VAL A 138 12.55 15.38 4.92
C VAL A 138 12.57 14.78 3.51
N LEU A 139 13.52 15.22 2.67
CA LEU A 139 13.66 14.68 1.31
C LEU A 139 13.96 13.17 1.31
N ALA A 140 14.77 12.68 2.24
CA ALA A 140 15.09 11.26 2.35
C ALA A 140 13.83 10.43 2.67
N TRP A 141 13.01 10.90 3.59
CA TRP A 141 11.72 10.29 3.89
C TRP A 141 10.77 10.33 2.69
N GLY A 142 10.70 11.48 1.99
CA GLY A 142 9.91 11.63 0.78
C GLY A 142 10.29 10.61 -0.29
N LEU A 143 11.60 10.47 -0.58
CA LEU A 143 12.10 9.52 -1.57
C LEU A 143 11.91 8.06 -1.15
N ALA A 144 12.08 7.73 0.13
CA ALA A 144 11.86 6.39 0.65
C ALA A 144 10.39 5.97 0.50
N PHE A 145 9.43 6.82 0.87
CA PHE A 145 8.02 6.56 0.64
C PHE A 145 7.65 6.55 -0.85
N ALA A 146 8.22 7.45 -1.65
CA ALA A 146 7.99 7.47 -3.10
C ALA A 146 8.46 6.18 -3.77
N SER A 147 9.54 5.54 -3.30
CA SER A 147 10.01 4.26 -3.83
C SER A 147 8.96 3.15 -3.68
N LEU A 148 8.22 3.13 -2.56
CA LEU A 148 7.10 2.21 -2.35
C LEU A 148 5.92 2.54 -3.28
N GLY A 149 5.60 3.84 -3.43
CA GLY A 149 4.56 4.31 -4.36
C GLY A 149 4.86 3.93 -5.81
N VAL A 150 6.11 4.09 -6.26
CA VAL A 150 6.55 3.68 -7.60
C VAL A 150 6.41 2.17 -7.80
N GLY A 151 6.73 1.35 -6.80
CA GLY A 151 6.49 -0.09 -6.83
C GLY A 151 5.01 -0.43 -7.03
N GLY A 152 4.11 0.29 -6.36
CA GLY A 152 2.66 0.18 -6.54
C GLY A 152 2.22 0.55 -7.96
N LEU A 153 2.72 1.66 -8.52
CA LEU A 153 2.42 2.08 -9.89
C LEU A 153 2.93 1.08 -10.92
N GLY A 154 4.12 0.49 -10.71
CA GLY A 154 4.66 -0.58 -11.54
C GLY A 154 3.75 -1.80 -11.57
N SER A 155 3.22 -2.20 -10.43
CA SER A 155 2.26 -3.30 -10.33
C SER A 155 0.97 -3.02 -11.11
N ILE A 156 0.46 -1.79 -11.08
CA ILE A 156 -0.70 -1.36 -11.90
C ILE A 156 -0.39 -1.48 -13.38
N ALA A 157 0.77 -1.00 -13.83
CA ALA A 157 1.17 -1.06 -15.22
C ALA A 157 1.21 -2.51 -15.75
N VAL A 158 1.79 -3.43 -14.97
CA VAL A 158 1.81 -4.86 -15.29
C VAL A 158 0.38 -5.43 -15.36
N LEU A 159 -0.47 -5.10 -14.40
CA LEU A 159 -1.84 -5.59 -14.35
C LEU A 159 -2.64 -5.12 -15.58
N VAL A 160 -2.55 -3.84 -15.92
CA VAL A 160 -3.23 -3.25 -17.08
C VAL A 160 -2.74 -3.86 -18.38
N SER A 161 -1.43 -4.06 -18.56
CA SER A 161 -0.85 -4.67 -19.77
C SER A 161 -1.38 -6.10 -19.96
N ARG A 162 -1.42 -6.92 -18.90
CA ARG A 162 -1.96 -8.28 -18.95
C ARG A 162 -3.43 -8.32 -19.34
N PHE A 163 -4.22 -7.38 -18.85
CA PHE A 163 -5.64 -7.31 -19.23
C PHE A 163 -5.84 -6.90 -20.70
N ARG A 164 -5.01 -5.99 -21.22
CA ARG A 164 -5.05 -5.61 -22.65
C ARG A 164 -4.73 -6.81 -23.53
N SER A 165 -3.67 -7.56 -23.21
CA SER A 165 -3.27 -8.75 -23.97
C SER A 165 -4.36 -9.82 -24.01
N ARG A 166 -5.04 -10.08 -22.87
CA ARG A 166 -6.15 -11.05 -22.80
C ARG A 166 -7.36 -10.60 -23.63
N ARG A 167 -7.66 -9.30 -23.69
CA ARG A 167 -8.74 -8.77 -24.53
C ARG A 167 -8.40 -8.91 -26.03
N ALA A 168 -7.17 -8.60 -26.42
CA ALA A 168 -6.71 -8.77 -27.79
C ALA A 168 -6.76 -10.23 -28.22
N ALA A 169 -6.30 -11.17 -27.39
CA ALA A 169 -6.37 -12.59 -27.66
C ALA A 169 -7.82 -13.12 -27.85
N ARG A 170 -8.76 -12.63 -27.07
CA ARG A 170 -10.18 -13.00 -27.20
C ARG A 170 -10.83 -12.42 -28.46
N ALA A 171 -10.44 -11.22 -28.88
CA ALA A 171 -10.95 -10.59 -30.09
C ALA A 171 -10.44 -11.26 -31.39
N VAL A 172 -9.33 -11.99 -31.34
CA VAL A 172 -8.76 -12.75 -32.47
C VAL A 172 -9.34 -14.17 -32.55
N ALA A 173 -9.85 -14.69 -31.43
CA ALA A 173 -10.37 -16.07 -31.33
C ALA A 173 -11.89 -16.17 -31.56
N GLY A 174 -12.62 -15.08 -31.67
CA GLY A 174 -14.05 -15.00 -31.97
C GLY A 174 -14.33 -14.27 -33.26
#